data_2239a68ad1d97381e86c228755781b0e
#
_entry.id   2239a68ad1d97381e86c228755781b0e
#
_cell.length_a   1.000
_cell.length_b   1.000
_cell.length_c   1.000
_cell.angle_alpha   90.00
_cell.angle_beta   90.00
_cell.angle_gamma   90.00
#
_symmetry.space_group_name_H-M   'P 1'
#
loop_
_entity.id
_entity.type
_entity.pdbx_description
1 polymer ?
#
loop_
_entity_poly.entity_id
_entity_poly.type
_entity_poly.pdbx_seq_one_letter_code
_entity_poly.pdbx_strand_id
1 'polypeptide(L)'
;MERDNDKQTSWLDTAVAGIRFGPDRKAVREELAAHLEDKTADFQRIFPDISPEEAEARAVEEMGDAAEIGKELARLHKPWLGYLWRASKWAAAALVLVLVAINVLKNDYFQSAGYPLWGQFSTVYGQTEGEKVQLGGYTFQIVGAAYVE
;
A
#
# COMPACT_ATOMS: atom_id res chain seq x y z
N MET A 1 39.84 10.40 -13.46
CA MET A 1 38.52 10.62 -12.81
C MET A 1 37.36 9.86 -13.47
N GLU A 2 37.42 9.53 -14.77
CA GLU A 2 36.33 8.82 -15.49
C GLU A 2 36.44 7.27 -15.39
N ARG A 3 37.65 6.71 -15.33
CA ARG A 3 37.88 5.25 -15.37
C ARG A 3 37.63 4.47 -14.09
N ASP A 4 37.65 5.09 -12.92
CA ASP A 4 37.49 4.37 -11.65
C ASP A 4 36.01 4.37 -11.21
N ASN A 5 35.27 5.44 -11.54
CA ASN A 5 33.80 5.42 -11.47
C ASN A 5 33.21 4.31 -12.37
N ASP A 6 33.88 3.98 -13.49
CA ASP A 6 33.50 2.85 -14.35
C ASP A 6 33.69 1.49 -13.66
N LYS A 7 34.73 1.29 -12.85
CA LYS A 7 34.95 0.02 -12.14
C LYS A 7 33.93 -0.23 -11.05
N GLN A 8 33.66 0.78 -10.22
CA GLN A 8 32.65 0.71 -9.18
C GLN A 8 31.27 0.46 -9.77
N THR A 9 30.92 1.19 -10.82
CA THR A 9 29.64 1.01 -11.53
C THR A 9 29.53 -0.38 -12.15
N SER A 10 30.60 -0.87 -12.80
CA SER A 10 30.64 -2.21 -13.39
C SER A 10 30.52 -3.31 -12.33
N TRP A 11 31.18 -3.13 -11.17
CA TRP A 11 31.07 -4.06 -10.05
C TRP A 11 29.64 -4.12 -9.52
N LEU A 12 29.00 -2.96 -9.28
CA LEU A 12 27.62 -2.86 -8.84
C LEU A 12 26.65 -3.51 -9.82
N ASP A 13 26.79 -3.23 -11.11
CA ASP A 13 25.91 -3.79 -12.14
C ASP A 13 26.06 -5.32 -12.24
N THR A 14 27.26 -5.85 -12.05
CA THR A 14 27.53 -7.28 -12.00
C THR A 14 26.91 -7.92 -10.76
N ALA A 15 27.07 -7.29 -9.58
CA ALA A 15 26.55 -7.80 -8.32
C ALA A 15 25.02 -7.89 -8.31
N VAL A 16 24.32 -6.97 -8.99
CA VAL A 16 22.84 -6.98 -9.01
C VAL A 16 22.23 -7.66 -10.25
N ALA A 17 23.04 -8.10 -11.20
CA ALA A 17 22.58 -8.66 -12.48
C ALA A 17 21.64 -9.86 -12.32
N GLY A 18 21.86 -10.67 -11.27
CA GLY A 18 21.04 -11.84 -10.95
C GLY A 18 19.66 -11.54 -10.38
N ILE A 19 19.40 -10.32 -9.92
CA ILE A 19 18.14 -9.91 -9.31
C ILE A 19 17.13 -9.56 -10.41
N ARG A 20 16.11 -10.39 -10.59
CA ARG A 20 15.13 -10.25 -11.69
C ARG A 20 14.02 -9.23 -11.39
N PHE A 21 13.66 -9.01 -10.13
CA PHE A 21 12.65 -8.04 -9.75
C PHE A 21 13.25 -6.63 -9.70
N GLY A 22 12.82 -5.76 -10.61
CA GLY A 22 13.41 -4.42 -10.80
C GLY A 22 13.46 -3.54 -9.55
N PRO A 23 12.40 -3.43 -8.74
CA PRO A 23 12.43 -2.66 -7.50
C PRO A 23 13.48 -3.15 -6.50
N ASP A 24 13.60 -4.48 -6.29
CA ASP A 24 14.62 -5.06 -5.41
C ASP A 24 16.02 -4.82 -5.94
N ARG A 25 16.22 -4.98 -7.26
CA ARG A 25 17.51 -4.70 -7.90
C ARG A 25 17.97 -3.27 -7.66
N LYS A 26 17.02 -2.31 -7.78
CA LYS A 26 17.33 -0.90 -7.54
C LYS A 26 17.70 -0.65 -6.08
N ALA A 27 16.90 -1.16 -5.14
CA ALA A 27 17.14 -1.01 -3.72
C ALA A 27 18.49 -1.62 -3.28
N VAL A 28 18.77 -2.85 -3.70
CA VAL A 28 20.05 -3.52 -3.40
C VAL A 28 21.24 -2.80 -4.03
N ARG A 29 21.10 -2.28 -5.26
CA ARG A 29 22.14 -1.48 -5.89
C ARG A 29 22.47 -0.21 -5.12
N GLU A 30 21.44 0.49 -4.63
CA GLU A 30 21.59 1.70 -3.82
C GLU A 30 22.26 1.37 -2.47
N GLU A 31 21.89 0.26 -1.84
CA GLU A 31 22.48 -0.21 -0.59
C GLU A 31 23.97 -0.57 -0.77
N LEU A 32 24.30 -1.35 -1.82
CA LEU A 32 25.69 -1.70 -2.11
C LEU A 32 26.53 -0.46 -2.47
N ALA A 33 25.96 0.51 -3.17
CA ALA A 33 26.66 1.76 -3.48
C ALA A 33 26.95 2.56 -2.21
N ALA A 34 25.99 2.65 -1.27
CA ALA A 34 26.22 3.29 0.02
C ALA A 34 27.31 2.59 0.84
N HIS A 35 27.33 1.26 0.85
CA HIS A 35 28.39 0.49 1.53
C HIS A 35 29.78 0.72 0.90
N LEU A 36 29.88 0.83 -0.43
CA LEU A 36 31.14 1.18 -1.09
C LEU A 36 31.61 2.59 -0.73
N GLU A 37 30.67 3.55 -0.69
CA GLU A 37 30.96 4.93 -0.29
C GLU A 37 31.47 5.00 1.16
N ASP A 38 30.79 4.32 2.08
CA ASP A 38 31.21 4.23 3.48
C ASP A 38 32.59 3.61 3.63
N LYS A 39 32.88 2.51 2.93
CA LYS A 39 34.20 1.87 2.94
C LYS A 39 35.29 2.77 2.36
N THR A 40 35.01 3.46 1.27
CA THR A 40 35.93 4.42 0.68
C THR A 40 36.28 5.53 1.67
N ALA A 41 35.27 6.09 2.34
CA ALA A 41 35.47 7.11 3.37
C ALA A 41 36.27 6.57 4.57
N ASP A 42 36.04 5.33 4.99
CA ASP A 42 36.82 4.66 6.03
C ASP A 42 38.29 4.48 5.63
N PHE A 43 38.58 4.06 4.40
CA PHE A 43 39.94 3.95 3.91
C PHE A 43 40.67 5.31 3.91
N GLN A 44 40.01 6.38 3.44
CA GLN A 44 40.58 7.72 3.45
C GLN A 44 40.82 8.23 4.88
N ARG A 45 39.98 7.86 5.83
CA ARG A 45 40.15 8.23 7.24
C ARG A 45 41.32 7.50 7.89
N ILE A 46 41.46 6.19 7.59
CA ILE A 46 42.54 5.35 8.18
C ILE A 46 43.90 5.64 7.52
N PHE A 47 43.88 5.92 6.23
CA PHE A 47 45.07 6.15 5.42
C PHE A 47 44.98 7.53 4.73
N PRO A 48 45.32 8.63 5.42
CA PRO A 48 45.14 9.98 4.86
C PRO A 48 45.99 10.27 3.62
N ASP A 49 47.04 9.49 3.42
CA ASP A 49 48.04 9.70 2.33
C ASP A 49 47.62 8.98 1.02
N ILE A 50 46.56 8.18 1.01
CA ILE A 50 46.09 7.51 -0.21
C ILE A 50 45.24 8.43 -1.08
N SER A 51 45.29 8.24 -2.40
CA SER A 51 44.42 8.97 -3.29
C SER A 51 42.95 8.50 -3.16
N PRO A 52 41.96 9.34 -3.47
CA PRO A 52 40.56 8.92 -3.50
C PRO A 52 40.32 7.71 -4.40
N GLU A 53 41.00 7.67 -5.55
CA GLU A 53 40.92 6.57 -6.52
C GLU A 53 41.46 5.27 -5.94
N GLU A 54 42.55 5.33 -5.19
CA GLU A 54 43.13 4.15 -4.53
C GLU A 54 42.20 3.66 -3.39
N ALA A 55 41.58 4.57 -2.66
CA ALA A 55 40.60 4.22 -1.62
C ALA A 55 39.37 3.50 -2.20
N GLU A 56 38.84 3.98 -3.34
CA GLU A 56 37.73 3.34 -4.06
C GLU A 56 38.14 1.93 -4.57
N ALA A 57 39.34 1.80 -5.16
CA ALA A 57 39.81 0.50 -5.64
C ALA A 57 39.93 -0.52 -4.50
N ARG A 58 40.46 -0.11 -3.35
CA ARG A 58 40.57 -0.96 -2.16
C ARG A 58 39.18 -1.31 -1.57
N ALA A 59 38.25 -0.38 -1.58
CA ALA A 59 36.87 -0.63 -1.13
C ALA A 59 36.20 -1.70 -2.00
N VAL A 60 36.35 -1.62 -3.33
CA VAL A 60 35.82 -2.64 -4.26
C VAL A 60 36.51 -4.00 -4.04
N GLU A 61 37.82 -4.01 -3.84
CA GLU A 61 38.57 -5.26 -3.58
C GLU A 61 38.14 -5.92 -2.27
N GLU A 62 37.91 -5.13 -1.22
CA GLU A 62 37.44 -5.64 0.09
C GLU A 62 35.99 -6.15 0.04
N MET A 63 35.15 -5.59 -0.84
CA MET A 63 33.80 -6.11 -1.07
C MET A 63 33.77 -7.51 -1.69
N GLY A 64 34.84 -7.92 -2.37
CA GLY A 64 35.00 -9.24 -2.97
C GLY A 64 34.45 -9.37 -4.39
N ASP A 65 34.29 -10.61 -4.86
CA ASP A 65 33.84 -10.88 -6.22
C ASP A 65 32.36 -10.56 -6.43
N ALA A 66 32.07 -9.61 -7.31
CA ALA A 66 30.73 -9.19 -7.67
C ALA A 66 29.84 -10.34 -8.18
N ALA A 67 30.42 -11.30 -8.93
CA ALA A 67 29.67 -12.42 -9.48
C ALA A 67 29.26 -13.43 -8.40
N GLU A 68 30.11 -13.63 -7.39
CA GLU A 68 29.80 -14.51 -6.27
C GLU A 68 28.71 -13.90 -5.38
N ILE A 69 28.86 -12.64 -4.99
CA ILE A 69 27.85 -11.88 -4.25
C ILE A 69 26.53 -11.86 -5.03
N GLY A 70 26.56 -11.65 -6.33
CA GLY A 70 25.39 -11.63 -7.19
C GLY A 70 24.62 -12.96 -7.21
N LYS A 71 25.31 -14.09 -7.13
CA LYS A 71 24.67 -15.41 -7.01
C LYS A 71 23.93 -15.57 -5.68
N GLU A 72 24.52 -15.09 -4.59
CA GLU A 72 23.90 -15.16 -3.28
C GLU A 72 22.69 -14.23 -3.18
N LEU A 73 22.82 -12.99 -3.65
CA LEU A 73 21.72 -12.03 -3.72
C LEU A 73 20.55 -12.55 -4.58
N ALA A 74 20.83 -13.17 -5.72
CA ALA A 74 19.80 -13.78 -6.57
C ALA A 74 19.04 -14.93 -5.89
N ARG A 75 19.68 -15.65 -4.98
CA ARG A 75 19.04 -16.71 -4.18
C ARG A 75 18.06 -16.14 -3.15
N LEU A 76 18.39 -15.01 -2.54
CA LEU A 76 17.60 -14.34 -1.52
C LEU A 76 16.42 -13.58 -2.14
N HIS A 77 16.65 -12.88 -3.25
CA HIS A 77 15.66 -12.05 -3.94
C HIS A 77 14.88 -12.85 -5.00
N LYS A 78 13.96 -13.71 -4.54
CA LYS A 78 13.09 -14.49 -5.44
C LYS A 78 12.05 -13.61 -6.10
N PRO A 79 12.02 -13.49 -7.44
CA PRO A 79 11.17 -12.52 -8.15
C PRO A 79 9.67 -12.73 -7.93
N TRP A 80 9.23 -13.99 -7.70
CA TRP A 80 7.82 -14.30 -7.51
C TRP A 80 7.23 -13.66 -6.23
N LEU A 81 8.04 -13.46 -5.18
CA LEU A 81 7.59 -12.79 -3.95
C LEU A 81 7.24 -11.33 -4.20
N GLY A 82 8.06 -10.61 -4.97
CA GLY A 82 7.81 -9.22 -5.35
C GLY A 82 6.55 -9.08 -6.22
N TYR A 83 6.35 -9.98 -7.18
CA TYR A 83 5.13 -10.00 -8.01
C TYR A 83 3.89 -10.36 -7.20
N LEU A 84 3.98 -11.34 -6.29
CA LEU A 84 2.87 -11.72 -5.41
C LEU A 84 2.45 -10.54 -4.51
N TRP A 85 3.41 -9.84 -3.93
CA TRP A 85 3.14 -8.66 -3.11
C TRP A 85 2.45 -7.52 -3.90
N ARG A 86 2.89 -7.28 -5.13
CA ARG A 86 2.21 -6.32 -6.02
C ARG A 86 0.80 -6.79 -6.39
N ALA A 87 0.64 -8.05 -6.75
CA ALA A 87 -0.65 -8.63 -7.09
C ALA A 87 -1.64 -8.56 -5.91
N SER A 88 -1.19 -8.83 -4.68
CA SER A 88 -2.03 -8.73 -3.48
C SER A 88 -2.55 -7.32 -3.22
N LYS A 89 -1.72 -6.29 -3.47
CA LYS A 89 -2.15 -4.88 -3.37
C LYS A 89 -3.26 -4.54 -4.37
N TRP A 90 -3.12 -4.98 -5.62
CA TRP A 90 -4.14 -4.78 -6.64
C TRP A 90 -5.42 -5.57 -6.35
N ALA A 91 -5.29 -6.79 -5.84
CA ALA A 91 -6.42 -7.60 -5.42
C ALA A 91 -7.17 -6.96 -4.25
N ALA A 92 -6.46 -6.43 -3.26
CA ALA A 92 -7.07 -5.70 -2.15
C ALA A 92 -7.79 -4.42 -2.61
N ALA A 93 -7.18 -3.65 -3.50
CA ALA A 93 -7.79 -2.45 -4.08
C ALA A 93 -9.06 -2.80 -4.87
N ALA A 94 -9.02 -3.85 -5.69
CA ALA A 94 -10.18 -4.34 -6.44
C ALA A 94 -11.30 -4.79 -5.50
N LEU A 95 -10.97 -5.52 -4.41
CA LEU A 95 -11.95 -5.94 -3.41
C LEU A 95 -12.65 -4.75 -2.75
N VAL A 96 -11.90 -3.73 -2.36
CA VAL A 96 -12.46 -2.50 -1.79
C VAL A 96 -13.40 -1.82 -2.77
N LEU A 97 -13.01 -1.70 -4.04
CA LEU A 97 -13.87 -1.11 -5.09
C LEU A 97 -15.18 -1.90 -5.27
N VAL A 98 -15.10 -3.23 -5.28
CA VAL A 98 -16.28 -4.10 -5.38
C VAL A 98 -17.20 -3.90 -4.17
N LEU A 99 -16.66 -3.85 -2.96
CA LEU A 99 -17.44 -3.62 -1.74
C LEU A 99 -18.12 -2.24 -1.76
N VAL A 100 -17.42 -1.19 -2.20
CA VAL A 100 -18.01 0.15 -2.37
C VAL A 100 -19.10 0.12 -3.42
N ALA A 101 -18.89 -0.49 -4.57
CA ALA A 101 -19.91 -0.60 -5.61
C ALA A 101 -21.15 -1.35 -5.13
N ILE A 102 -20.98 -2.46 -4.42
CA ILE A 102 -22.10 -3.21 -3.82
C ILE A 102 -22.87 -2.33 -2.82
N ASN A 103 -22.18 -1.56 -1.98
CA ASN A 103 -22.84 -0.65 -1.04
C ASN A 103 -23.63 0.45 -1.75
N VAL A 104 -23.06 1.08 -2.78
CA VAL A 104 -23.73 2.11 -3.57
C VAL A 104 -24.97 1.54 -4.26
N LEU A 105 -24.83 0.41 -4.97
CA LEU A 105 -25.95 -0.23 -5.66
C LEU A 105 -27.06 -0.67 -4.70
N LYS A 106 -26.69 -1.22 -3.54
CA LYS A 106 -27.67 -1.58 -2.50
C LYS A 106 -28.38 -0.35 -1.95
N ASN A 107 -27.64 0.74 -1.69
CA ASN A 107 -28.21 1.97 -1.18
C ASN A 107 -29.24 2.56 -2.16
N ASP A 108 -28.90 2.63 -3.45
CA ASP A 108 -29.84 3.09 -4.49
C ASP A 108 -31.05 2.17 -4.63
N TYR A 109 -30.84 0.85 -4.56
CA TYR A 109 -31.95 -0.12 -4.61
C TYR A 109 -32.88 0.00 -3.41
N PHE A 110 -32.34 0.14 -2.19
CA PHE A 110 -33.12 0.30 -0.98
C PHE A 110 -33.87 1.65 -0.93
N GLN A 111 -33.23 2.74 -1.40
CA GLN A 111 -33.92 4.03 -1.50
C GLN A 111 -35.02 4.02 -2.55
N SER A 112 -34.81 3.41 -3.70
CA SER A 112 -35.85 3.28 -4.73
C SER A 112 -36.96 2.32 -4.35
N ALA A 113 -36.68 1.33 -3.50
CA ALA A 113 -37.68 0.40 -2.96
C ALA A 113 -38.45 0.95 -1.75
N GLY A 114 -38.13 2.17 -1.30
CA GLY A 114 -38.79 2.82 -0.16
C GLY A 114 -38.40 2.27 1.22
N TYR A 115 -37.35 1.47 1.29
CA TYR A 115 -36.79 0.99 2.57
C TYR A 115 -35.59 1.86 2.99
N PRO A 116 -35.76 2.76 3.99
CA PRO A 116 -34.60 3.54 4.48
C PRO A 116 -33.64 2.63 5.24
N LEU A 117 -32.34 2.71 4.89
CA LEU A 117 -31.25 1.92 5.51
C LEU A 117 -31.03 2.20 7.00
N TRP A 118 -31.61 3.24 7.51
CA TRP A 118 -31.47 3.67 8.91
C TRP A 118 -32.85 3.70 9.56
N GLY A 119 -33.43 2.52 9.88
CA GLY A 119 -34.47 2.38 10.88
C GLY A 119 -35.52 3.51 11.03
N GLN A 120 -35.79 4.23 9.95
CA GLN A 120 -36.99 5.04 9.93
C GLN A 120 -38.15 4.05 9.87
N PHE A 121 -38.67 3.76 11.04
CA PHE A 121 -39.96 3.09 11.15
C PHE A 121 -40.93 3.84 10.22
N SER A 122 -41.40 3.18 9.19
CA SER A 122 -42.47 3.74 8.36
C SER A 122 -43.69 3.84 9.24
N THR A 123 -43.93 5.01 9.77
CA THR A 123 -45.18 5.33 10.44
C THR A 123 -46.25 5.38 9.37
N VAL A 124 -47.02 4.32 9.24
CA VAL A 124 -48.20 4.34 8.40
C VAL A 124 -49.26 5.13 9.19
N TYR A 125 -49.46 6.37 8.78
CA TYR A 125 -50.55 7.17 9.30
C TYR A 125 -51.86 6.72 8.63
N GLY A 126 -52.62 5.90 9.32
CA GLY A 126 -54.00 5.69 8.96
C GLY A 126 -54.82 6.91 9.40
N GLN A 127 -55.34 7.68 8.46
CA GLN A 127 -56.36 8.67 8.79
C GLN A 127 -57.67 7.93 9.06
N THR A 128 -57.97 7.74 10.33
CA THR A 128 -59.30 7.37 10.76
C THR A 128 -59.98 8.60 11.34
N GLU A 129 -61.05 9.07 10.71
CA GLU A 129 -61.92 10.03 11.36
C GLU A 129 -62.61 9.33 12.58
N GLY A 130 -61.93 9.49 13.72
CA GLY A 130 -62.48 8.97 14.98
C GLY A 130 -63.75 9.76 15.44
N GLU A 131 -64.64 9.07 16.09
CA GLU A 131 -65.82 9.67 16.70
C GLU A 131 -65.40 10.75 17.72
N LYS A 132 -66.07 11.89 17.67
CA LYS A 132 -65.86 12.99 18.63
C LYS A 132 -66.50 12.67 19.96
N VAL A 133 -65.67 12.55 21.00
CA VAL A 133 -66.18 12.30 22.37
C VAL A 133 -66.12 13.58 23.20
N GLN A 134 -67.17 14.00 23.82
CA GLN A 134 -67.22 15.13 24.74
C GLN A 134 -67.13 14.66 26.19
N LEU A 135 -66.16 15.13 26.91
CA LEU A 135 -65.95 14.89 28.33
C LEU A 135 -65.65 16.21 29.06
N GLY A 136 -66.50 16.60 30.02
CA GLY A 136 -66.24 17.70 30.90
C GLY A 136 -65.97 19.06 30.22
N GLY A 137 -66.69 19.35 29.12
CA GLY A 137 -66.51 20.59 28.35
C GLY A 137 -65.35 20.60 27.30
N TYR A 138 -64.65 19.48 27.16
CA TYR A 138 -63.62 19.29 26.15
C TYR A 138 -64.06 18.29 25.10
N THR A 139 -63.71 18.55 23.83
CA THR A 139 -64.02 17.65 22.72
C THR A 139 -62.67 16.94 22.31
N PHE A 140 -62.63 15.62 22.39
CA PHE A 140 -61.55 14.78 21.98
C PHE A 140 -61.90 14.08 20.66
N GLN A 141 -60.97 14.10 19.74
CA GLN A 141 -61.05 13.36 18.47
C GLN A 141 -59.73 12.66 18.18
N ILE A 142 -59.79 11.39 17.87
CA ILE A 142 -58.58 10.65 17.39
C ILE A 142 -58.36 11.03 15.93
N VAL A 143 -57.30 11.79 15.65
CA VAL A 143 -56.98 12.26 14.29
C VAL A 143 -56.00 11.31 13.56
N GLY A 144 -55.42 10.33 14.23
CA GLY A 144 -54.55 9.33 13.61
C GLY A 144 -54.04 8.31 14.63
N ALA A 145 -53.72 7.12 14.15
CA ALA A 145 -53.02 6.09 14.91
C ALA A 145 -51.79 5.64 14.13
N ALA A 146 -50.65 5.48 14.82
CA ALA A 146 -49.42 4.97 14.26
C ALA A 146 -49.11 3.59 14.83
N TYR A 147 -48.74 2.64 13.96
CA TYR A 147 -48.24 1.34 14.37
C TYR A 147 -46.74 1.33 14.20
N VAL A 148 -46.03 0.80 15.18
CA VAL A 148 -44.60 0.51 15.11
C VAL A 148 -44.50 -1.02 15.09
N GLU A 149 -44.09 -1.60 13.98
CA GLU A 149 -43.69 -3.00 13.86
C GLU A 149 -42.18 -3.18 14.09
#